data_534ab14d05690ff04087f5af7d51dd97
#
_entry.id   534ab14d05690ff04087f5af7d51dd97
#
_cell.length_a   1.000
_cell.length_b   1.000
_cell.length_c   1.000
_cell.angle_alpha   90.00
_cell.angle_beta   90.00
_cell.angle_gamma   90.00
#
_symmetry.space_group_name_H-M   'P 1'
#
loop_
_entity.id
_entity.type
_entity.pdbx_description
1 polymer ?
#
loop_
_entity_poly.entity_id
_entity_poly.type
_entity_poly.pdbx_seq_one_letter_code
_entity_poly.pdbx_strand_id
1 'polypeptide(L)'
;QVFGKLKASAVKAYADIFKVEVPALQVGTLDSLMQLSDDLVRIDMLVENMVRKIEKQYMEVAGEASETLKVAGVSPGQYVRMFEWDYSKFAVRQRLPALVALIQGSVGKIEEEHRNLSMVFAEKNQAMQALKRKKGNNLATVELSEVLSSEQLRGVMMVDTENLVTLAVAMGKTQEKDWLEGYESIG
;
A
#
# COMPACT_ATOMS: atom_id res chain seq x y z
N GLN A 1 -35.46 -1.86 -22.84
CA GLN A 1 -36.57 -2.12 -21.90
C GLN A 1 -36.17 -3.06 -20.73
N VAL A 2 -35.45 -4.17 -20.98
CA VAL A 2 -35.03 -5.13 -19.94
C VAL A 2 -34.09 -4.51 -18.92
N PHE A 3 -33.08 -3.74 -19.37
CA PHE A 3 -32.13 -3.07 -18.50
C PHE A 3 -32.79 -2.06 -17.55
N GLY A 4 -33.75 -1.28 -18.07
CA GLY A 4 -34.50 -0.33 -17.25
C GLY A 4 -35.34 -1.00 -16.16
N LYS A 5 -35.92 -2.18 -16.45
CA LYS A 5 -36.64 -2.99 -15.46
C LYS A 5 -35.72 -3.60 -14.40
N LEU A 6 -34.55 -4.11 -14.83
CA LEU A 6 -33.53 -4.61 -13.91
C LEU A 6 -33.00 -3.52 -12.98
N LYS A 7 -32.72 -2.33 -13.52
CA LYS A 7 -32.27 -1.17 -12.73
C LYS A 7 -33.33 -0.70 -11.73
N ALA A 8 -34.61 -0.81 -12.08
CA ALA A 8 -35.72 -0.46 -11.19
C ALA A 8 -36.00 -1.51 -10.11
N SER A 9 -35.73 -2.79 -10.40
CA SER A 9 -35.92 -3.90 -9.46
C SER A 9 -34.67 -4.19 -8.61
N ALA A 10 -33.49 -3.79 -9.04
CA ALA A 10 -32.29 -3.86 -8.23
C ALA A 10 -32.43 -2.91 -7.05
N VAL A 11 -32.67 -3.49 -5.92
CA VAL A 11 -32.97 -2.81 -4.67
C VAL A 11 -31.90 -1.84 -4.28
N LYS A 12 -32.21 -0.68 -4.38
CA LYS A 12 -32.02 0.62 -3.79
C LYS A 12 -30.78 0.92 -2.93
N ALA A 13 -30.03 -0.04 -2.40
CA ALA A 13 -28.97 0.27 -1.44
C ALA A 13 -27.66 -0.52 -1.56
N TYR A 14 -27.64 -1.70 -2.19
CA TYR A 14 -26.48 -2.61 -2.11
C TYR A 14 -25.91 -3.10 -3.43
N ALA A 15 -26.53 -2.81 -4.57
CA ALA A 15 -26.06 -3.24 -5.87
C ALA A 15 -26.17 -2.11 -6.92
N ASP A 16 -25.10 -1.91 -7.66
CA ASP A 16 -25.04 -1.01 -8.79
C ASP A 16 -25.10 -1.83 -10.08
N ILE A 17 -26.05 -1.50 -10.95
CA ILE A 17 -26.18 -2.16 -12.24
C ILE A 17 -25.78 -1.19 -13.33
N PHE A 18 -24.78 -1.55 -14.14
CA PHE A 18 -24.32 -0.81 -15.29
C PHE A 18 -24.20 -1.71 -16.51
N LYS A 19 -24.25 -1.13 -17.69
CA LYS A 19 -24.14 -1.84 -18.97
C LYS A 19 -22.69 -1.75 -19.44
N VAL A 20 -22.09 -2.90 -19.69
CA VAL A 20 -20.79 -2.99 -20.37
C VAL A 20 -21.04 -3.37 -21.83
N GLU A 21 -20.45 -2.62 -22.75
CA GLU A 21 -20.49 -2.93 -24.18
C GLU A 21 -19.38 -3.94 -24.49
N VAL A 22 -19.80 -5.15 -24.84
CA VAL A 22 -18.88 -6.21 -25.28
C VAL A 22 -18.76 -6.14 -26.81
N PRO A 23 -17.56 -5.97 -27.37
CA PRO A 23 -17.38 -5.97 -28.80
C PRO A 23 -17.68 -7.34 -29.41
N ALA A 24 -17.95 -7.39 -30.72
CA ALA A 24 -18.14 -8.63 -31.44
C ALA A 24 -16.78 -9.34 -31.58
N LEU A 25 -16.53 -10.28 -30.67
CA LEU A 25 -15.30 -11.08 -30.64
C LEU A 25 -15.39 -12.27 -31.60
N GLN A 26 -14.26 -12.70 -32.17
CA GLN A 26 -14.19 -13.89 -32.99
C GLN A 26 -14.20 -15.15 -32.12
N VAL A 27 -15.33 -15.79 -32.12
CA VAL A 27 -15.56 -17.05 -31.41
C VAL A 27 -15.08 -18.20 -32.31
N GLY A 28 -14.25 -19.07 -31.76
CA GLY A 28 -13.77 -20.25 -32.47
C GLY A 28 -14.80 -21.42 -32.49
N THR A 29 -14.30 -22.64 -32.54
CA THR A 29 -15.10 -23.87 -32.42
C THR A 29 -15.60 -24.07 -30.99
N LEU A 30 -16.63 -24.91 -30.81
CA LEU A 30 -17.18 -25.21 -29.47
C LEU A 30 -16.11 -25.78 -28.52
N ASP A 31 -15.25 -26.68 -29.02
CA ASP A 31 -14.17 -27.27 -28.24
C ASP A 31 -13.18 -26.18 -27.72
N SER A 32 -12.85 -25.22 -28.58
CA SER A 32 -11.97 -24.10 -28.19
C SER A 32 -12.61 -23.21 -27.18
N LEU A 33 -13.95 -23.08 -27.18
CA LEU A 33 -14.68 -22.33 -26.17
C LEU A 33 -14.72 -23.02 -24.81
N MET A 34 -14.87 -24.33 -24.79
CA MET A 34 -14.86 -25.10 -23.55
C MET A 34 -13.51 -24.98 -22.84
N GLN A 35 -12.41 -25.17 -23.59
CA GLN A 35 -11.07 -24.99 -23.06
C GLN A 35 -10.82 -23.54 -22.60
N LEU A 36 -11.29 -22.58 -23.38
CA LEU A 36 -11.19 -21.17 -23.05
C LEU A 36 -11.96 -20.80 -21.77
N SER A 37 -13.10 -21.43 -21.51
CA SER A 37 -13.87 -21.24 -20.29
C SER A 37 -13.04 -21.57 -19.04
N ASP A 38 -12.31 -22.69 -19.08
CA ASP A 38 -11.45 -23.07 -17.95
C ASP A 38 -10.25 -22.12 -17.78
N ASP A 39 -9.66 -21.68 -18.89
CA ASP A 39 -8.57 -20.71 -18.88
C ASP A 39 -9.02 -19.35 -18.34
N LEU A 40 -10.23 -18.91 -18.70
CA LEU A 40 -10.80 -17.65 -18.18
C LEU A 40 -11.01 -17.66 -16.68
N VAL A 41 -11.46 -18.77 -16.11
CA VAL A 41 -11.60 -18.90 -14.65
C VAL A 41 -10.26 -18.73 -13.94
N ARG A 42 -9.19 -19.31 -14.50
CA ARG A 42 -7.85 -19.19 -13.95
C ARG A 42 -7.32 -17.76 -14.02
N ILE A 43 -7.54 -17.10 -15.17
CA ILE A 43 -7.12 -15.71 -15.36
C ILE A 43 -7.89 -14.76 -14.47
N ASP A 44 -9.19 -14.97 -14.32
CA ASP A 44 -10.02 -14.16 -13.44
C ASP A 44 -9.49 -14.19 -12.01
N MET A 45 -9.23 -15.39 -11.47
CA MET A 45 -8.61 -15.55 -10.15
C MET A 45 -7.21 -14.90 -10.06
N LEU A 46 -6.39 -15.02 -11.11
CA LEU A 46 -5.06 -14.41 -11.14
C LEU A 46 -5.16 -12.88 -11.08
N VAL A 47 -6.04 -12.30 -11.90
CA VAL A 47 -6.26 -10.84 -11.94
C VAL A 47 -6.80 -10.35 -10.61
N GLU A 48 -7.81 -11.00 -10.06
CA GLU A 48 -8.39 -10.63 -8.75
C GLU A 48 -7.33 -10.66 -7.65
N ASN A 49 -6.55 -11.72 -7.56
CA ASN A 49 -5.46 -11.83 -6.59
C ASN A 49 -4.41 -10.74 -6.76
N MET A 50 -4.08 -10.39 -8.01
CA MET A 50 -3.11 -9.35 -8.29
C MET A 50 -3.63 -7.96 -7.89
N VAL A 51 -4.88 -7.64 -8.19
CA VAL A 51 -5.52 -6.38 -7.78
C VAL A 51 -5.53 -6.26 -6.26
N ARG A 52 -5.91 -7.32 -5.54
CA ARG A 52 -5.91 -7.34 -4.07
C ARG A 52 -4.50 -7.16 -3.47
N LYS A 53 -3.47 -7.76 -4.08
CA LYS A 53 -2.08 -7.58 -3.65
C LYS A 53 -1.63 -6.13 -3.80
N ILE A 54 -1.92 -5.51 -4.95
CA ILE A 54 -1.59 -4.11 -5.23
C ILE A 54 -2.32 -3.18 -4.25
N GLU A 55 -3.62 -3.39 -4.06
CA GLU A 55 -4.44 -2.60 -3.14
C GLU A 55 -3.91 -2.67 -1.71
N LYS A 56 -3.61 -3.86 -1.22
CA LYS A 56 -3.04 -4.07 0.11
C LYS A 56 -1.71 -3.34 0.27
N GLN A 57 -0.80 -3.50 -0.70
CA GLN A 57 0.51 -2.85 -0.63
C GLN A 57 0.39 -1.32 -0.73
N TYR A 58 -0.54 -0.82 -1.55
CA TYR A 58 -0.82 0.60 -1.63
C TYR A 58 -1.25 1.16 -0.27
N MET A 59 -2.17 0.49 0.42
CA MET A 59 -2.61 0.87 1.77
C MET A 59 -1.47 0.84 2.79
N GLU A 60 -0.61 -0.18 2.74
CA GLU A 60 0.55 -0.28 3.63
C GLU A 60 1.57 0.85 3.43
N VAL A 61 1.79 1.28 2.19
CA VAL A 61 2.76 2.34 1.86
C VAL A 61 2.19 3.73 2.11
N ALA A 62 0.94 3.94 1.77
CA ALA A 62 0.30 5.25 1.86
C ALA A 62 -0.12 5.64 3.29
N GLY A 63 -0.24 4.67 4.22
CA GLY A 63 -0.58 4.88 5.63
C GLY A 63 -2.04 5.26 5.87
N GLU A 64 -2.39 5.57 7.13
CA GLU A 64 -3.76 5.85 7.56
C GLU A 64 -4.39 7.12 6.94
N ALA A 65 -3.58 8.04 6.44
CA ALA A 65 -4.06 9.24 5.74
C ALA A 65 -4.36 9.02 4.26
N SER A 66 -4.28 7.77 3.80
CA SER A 66 -4.40 7.43 2.40
C SER A 66 -5.84 7.59 1.91
N GLU A 67 -5.98 8.37 0.87
CA GLU A 67 -7.16 8.29 0.01
C GLU A 67 -7.23 6.88 -0.60
N THR A 68 -8.44 6.35 -0.78
CA THR A 68 -8.67 5.07 -1.47
C THR A 68 -7.91 5.03 -2.81
N LEU A 69 -7.42 3.84 -3.17
CA LEU A 69 -6.76 3.60 -4.46
C LEU A 69 -7.55 4.25 -5.61
N LYS A 70 -6.89 5.06 -6.42
CA LYS A 70 -7.48 5.70 -7.60
C LYS A 70 -6.90 5.08 -8.87
N VAL A 71 -7.75 4.73 -9.81
CA VAL A 71 -7.39 4.26 -11.14
C VAL A 71 -7.74 5.36 -12.13
N ALA A 72 -6.76 5.89 -12.85
CA ALA A 72 -6.95 7.05 -13.74
C ALA A 72 -7.64 8.26 -13.06
N GLY A 73 -7.35 8.48 -11.77
CA GLY A 73 -7.90 9.62 -11.00
C GLY A 73 -9.30 9.39 -10.42
N VAL A 74 -9.94 8.25 -10.68
CA VAL A 74 -11.28 7.90 -10.18
C VAL A 74 -11.23 6.66 -9.31
N SER A 75 -12.27 6.43 -8.50
CA SER A 75 -12.35 5.20 -7.70
C SER A 75 -12.48 3.97 -8.60
N PRO A 76 -12.00 2.77 -8.17
CA PRO A 76 -12.10 1.55 -8.96
C PRO A 76 -13.52 1.24 -9.42
N GLY A 77 -14.52 1.46 -8.56
CA GLY A 77 -15.92 1.27 -8.91
C GLY A 77 -16.41 2.22 -9.99
N GLN A 78 -15.98 3.47 -9.99
CA GLN A 78 -16.30 4.42 -11.07
C GLN A 78 -15.56 4.06 -12.36
N TYR A 79 -14.31 3.65 -12.27
CA TYR A 79 -13.53 3.22 -13.43
C TYR A 79 -14.19 2.06 -14.17
N VAL A 80 -14.65 1.03 -13.42
CA VAL A 80 -15.37 -0.12 -14.02
C VAL A 80 -16.67 0.30 -14.69
N ARG A 81 -17.39 1.30 -14.15
CA ARG A 81 -18.62 1.82 -14.76
C ARG A 81 -18.38 2.58 -16.07
N MET A 82 -17.24 3.23 -16.19
CA MET A 82 -16.83 3.99 -17.38
C MET A 82 -15.93 3.17 -18.31
N PHE A 83 -15.80 1.86 -18.05
CA PHE A 83 -14.96 1.00 -18.85
C PHE A 83 -15.41 0.97 -20.30
N GLU A 84 -14.48 1.27 -21.19
CA GLU A 84 -14.61 1.11 -22.62
C GLU A 84 -13.53 0.16 -23.14
N TRP A 85 -13.88 -0.61 -24.16
CA TRP A 85 -12.91 -1.56 -24.75
C TRP A 85 -11.82 -0.80 -25.50
N ASP A 86 -10.58 -1.01 -25.12
CA ASP A 86 -9.42 -0.42 -25.80
C ASP A 86 -9.03 -1.24 -27.03
N TYR A 87 -9.52 -0.82 -28.18
CA TYR A 87 -9.27 -1.47 -29.48
C TYR A 87 -7.81 -1.40 -29.92
N SER A 88 -7.01 -0.49 -29.38
CA SER A 88 -5.58 -0.36 -29.68
C SER A 88 -4.74 -1.41 -28.99
N LYS A 89 -5.11 -1.75 -27.75
CA LYS A 89 -4.42 -2.79 -26.95
C LYS A 89 -4.97 -4.18 -27.23
N PHE A 90 -6.29 -4.29 -27.38
CA PHE A 90 -7.00 -5.56 -27.50
C PHE A 90 -7.79 -5.59 -28.80
N ALA A 91 -7.13 -5.96 -29.88
CA ALA A 91 -7.73 -5.98 -31.20
C ALA A 91 -8.83 -7.05 -31.31
N VAL A 92 -10.05 -6.65 -31.62
CA VAL A 92 -11.24 -7.50 -31.71
C VAL A 92 -11.15 -8.57 -32.82
N ARG A 93 -10.29 -8.36 -33.83
CA ARG A 93 -10.08 -9.30 -34.94
C ARG A 93 -9.22 -10.50 -34.57
N GLN A 94 -8.61 -10.51 -33.40
CA GLN A 94 -7.85 -11.65 -32.89
C GLN A 94 -8.78 -12.76 -32.41
N ARG A 95 -8.33 -14.00 -32.53
CA ARG A 95 -9.04 -15.15 -31.96
C ARG A 95 -9.04 -15.04 -30.43
N LEU A 96 -10.12 -15.40 -29.80
CA LEU A 96 -10.26 -15.34 -28.32
C LEU A 96 -9.09 -15.98 -27.55
N PRO A 97 -8.59 -17.18 -27.90
CA PRO A 97 -7.42 -17.75 -27.19
C PRO A 97 -6.16 -16.88 -27.27
N ALA A 98 -5.93 -16.22 -28.40
CA ALA A 98 -4.77 -15.33 -28.55
C ALA A 98 -4.94 -14.05 -27.71
N LEU A 99 -6.14 -13.52 -27.63
CA LEU A 99 -6.47 -12.36 -26.78
C LEU A 99 -6.28 -12.70 -25.30
N VAL A 100 -6.75 -13.87 -24.88
CA VAL A 100 -6.60 -14.37 -23.51
C VAL A 100 -5.13 -14.57 -23.14
N ALA A 101 -4.33 -15.16 -24.04
CA ALA A 101 -2.89 -15.31 -23.85
C ALA A 101 -2.16 -13.95 -23.75
N LEU A 102 -2.58 -12.95 -24.50
CA LEU A 102 -2.05 -11.59 -24.42
C LEU A 102 -2.35 -10.94 -23.06
N ILE A 103 -3.56 -11.09 -22.57
CA ILE A 103 -3.96 -10.58 -21.25
C ILE A 103 -3.16 -11.29 -20.15
N GLN A 104 -3.09 -12.62 -20.20
CA GLN A 104 -2.33 -13.42 -19.25
C GLN A 104 -0.84 -13.02 -19.21
N GLY A 105 -0.23 -12.83 -20.38
CA GLY A 105 1.16 -12.37 -20.47
C GLY A 105 1.36 -10.96 -19.90
N SER A 106 0.39 -10.08 -20.08
CA SER A 106 0.42 -8.74 -19.54
C SER A 106 0.30 -8.75 -18.01
N VAL A 107 -0.60 -9.53 -17.45
CA VAL A 107 -0.77 -9.69 -16.01
C VAL A 107 0.48 -10.35 -15.40
N GLY A 108 1.07 -11.34 -16.05
CA GLY A 108 2.31 -11.96 -15.58
C GLY A 108 3.48 -10.98 -15.48
N LYS A 109 3.62 -10.06 -16.44
CA LYS A 109 4.65 -9.01 -16.39
C LYS A 109 4.40 -8.06 -15.21
N ILE A 110 3.15 -7.66 -14.99
CA ILE A 110 2.78 -6.81 -13.85
C ILE A 110 3.10 -7.52 -12.52
N GLU A 111 2.81 -8.82 -12.42
CA GLU A 111 3.12 -9.60 -11.23
C GLU A 111 4.63 -9.67 -10.95
N GLU A 112 5.43 -9.88 -11.99
CA GLU A 112 6.89 -9.91 -11.86
C GLU A 112 7.45 -8.55 -11.43
N GLU A 113 7.01 -7.48 -12.06
CA GLU A 113 7.41 -6.11 -11.72
C GLU A 113 7.00 -5.75 -10.29
N HIS A 114 5.77 -6.06 -9.90
CA HIS A 114 5.28 -5.85 -8.54
C HIS A 114 6.13 -6.62 -7.51
N ARG A 115 6.48 -7.87 -7.79
CA ARG A 115 7.34 -8.67 -6.91
C ARG A 115 8.72 -8.06 -6.74
N ASN A 116 9.33 -7.61 -7.84
CA ASN A 116 10.64 -6.98 -7.82
C ASN A 116 10.61 -5.66 -7.03
N LEU A 117 9.62 -4.80 -7.27
CA LEU A 117 9.45 -3.56 -6.52
C LEU A 117 9.20 -3.80 -5.03
N SER A 118 8.40 -4.81 -4.70
CA SER A 118 8.13 -5.18 -3.30
C SER A 118 9.39 -5.65 -2.57
N MET A 119 10.26 -6.41 -3.23
CA MET A 119 11.55 -6.83 -2.65
C MET A 119 12.46 -5.62 -2.39
N VAL A 120 12.59 -4.73 -3.37
CA VAL A 120 13.39 -3.50 -3.22
C VAL A 120 12.85 -2.61 -2.11
N PHE A 121 11.53 -2.45 -2.03
CA PHE A 121 10.89 -1.69 -0.95
C PHE A 121 11.17 -2.31 0.42
N ALA A 122 11.03 -3.61 0.57
CA ALA A 122 11.31 -4.32 1.82
C ALA A 122 12.77 -4.14 2.26
N GLU A 123 13.73 -4.27 1.34
CA GLU A 123 15.16 -4.05 1.61
C GLU A 123 15.43 -2.62 2.10
N LYS A 124 14.90 -1.61 1.39
CA LYS A 124 15.07 -0.20 1.77
C LYS A 124 14.43 0.13 3.10
N ASN A 125 13.24 -0.40 3.34
CA ASN A 125 12.54 -0.21 4.61
C ASN A 125 13.31 -0.86 5.78
N GLN A 126 13.86 -2.05 5.60
CA GLN A 126 14.69 -2.72 6.59
C GLN A 126 15.97 -1.92 6.88
N ALA A 127 16.65 -1.41 5.84
CA ALA A 127 17.82 -0.55 6.00
C ALA A 127 17.47 0.76 6.75
N MET A 128 16.36 1.39 6.41
CA MET A 128 15.86 2.57 7.11
C MET A 128 15.57 2.28 8.59
N GLN A 129 14.91 1.16 8.90
CA GLN A 129 14.63 0.75 10.26
C GLN A 129 15.93 0.49 11.06
N ALA A 130 16.93 -0.14 10.44
CA ALA A 130 18.22 -0.35 11.05
C ALA A 130 18.94 0.96 11.37
N LEU A 131 18.89 1.93 10.46
CA LEU A 131 19.45 3.27 10.68
C LEU A 131 18.69 4.03 11.78
N LYS A 132 17.36 3.97 11.80
CA LYS A 132 16.54 4.58 12.85
C LYS A 132 16.88 3.98 14.23
N ARG A 133 17.07 2.67 14.32
CA ARG A 133 17.49 2.01 15.58
C ARG A 133 18.88 2.45 16.02
N LYS A 134 19.83 2.61 15.10
CA LYS A 134 21.17 3.11 15.40
C LYS A 134 21.13 4.55 15.89
N LYS A 135 20.31 5.41 15.24
CA LYS A 135 20.17 6.82 15.63
C LYS A 135 19.42 6.99 16.96
N GLY A 136 18.40 6.17 17.24
CA GLY A 136 17.56 6.31 18.43
C GLY A 136 18.08 5.66 19.71
N ASN A 137 19.08 4.77 19.62
CA ASN A 137 19.54 3.95 20.78
C ASN A 137 20.80 4.50 21.47
N ASN A 138 21.42 5.54 20.97
CA ASN A 138 22.62 6.08 21.60
C ASN A 138 22.50 7.59 21.83
N LEU A 139 21.83 7.96 22.91
CA LEU A 139 21.69 9.36 23.33
C LEU A 139 23.05 10.06 23.55
N ALA A 140 24.14 9.31 23.74
CA ALA A 140 25.48 9.86 23.85
C ALA A 140 26.03 10.42 22.52
N THR A 141 25.44 10.04 21.37
CA THR A 141 25.88 10.49 20.03
C THR A 141 24.91 11.42 19.34
N VAL A 142 23.77 11.72 19.98
CA VAL A 142 22.73 12.62 19.45
C VAL A 142 22.94 14.01 20.07
N GLU A 143 22.84 15.06 19.28
CA GLU A 143 22.87 16.42 19.81
C GLU A 143 21.71 16.67 20.78
N LEU A 144 22.04 17.27 21.91
CA LEU A 144 21.07 17.55 22.97
C LEU A 144 19.87 18.38 22.48
N SER A 145 20.13 19.28 21.54
CA SER A 145 19.13 20.11 20.83
C SER A 145 18.10 19.32 20.01
N GLU A 146 18.50 18.12 19.49
CA GLU A 146 17.59 17.24 18.74
C GLU A 146 16.70 16.42 19.68
N VAL A 147 17.16 16.13 20.90
CA VAL A 147 16.46 15.28 21.89
C VAL A 147 15.57 16.10 22.80
N LEU A 148 16.06 17.26 23.24
CA LEU A 148 15.35 18.16 24.13
C LEU A 148 14.57 19.20 23.32
N SER A 149 13.33 18.89 22.98
CA SER A 149 12.45 19.88 22.38
C SER A 149 12.10 20.99 23.40
N SER A 150 11.84 22.19 22.90
CA SER A 150 11.43 23.34 23.73
C SER A 150 10.18 23.08 24.58
N GLU A 151 9.35 22.09 24.21
CA GLU A 151 8.19 21.63 24.99
C GLU A 151 8.58 20.79 26.20
N GLN A 152 9.59 19.94 26.08
CA GLN A 152 10.10 19.09 27.15
C GLN A 152 10.89 19.92 28.19
N LEU A 153 11.48 21.02 27.76
CA LEU A 153 12.20 21.96 28.60
C LEU A 153 11.27 22.99 29.33
N ARG A 154 9.99 23.03 28.92
CA ARG A 154 8.98 23.94 29.52
C ARG A 154 8.59 23.60 30.96
N GLY A 155 9.42 23.38 31.82
CA GLY A 155 9.17 23.10 33.25
C GLY A 155 10.46 22.78 33.99
N VAL A 156 11.55 22.68 33.24
CA VAL A 156 12.87 22.47 33.81
C VAL A 156 13.53 23.83 33.98
N MET A 157 13.72 24.21 35.23
CA MET A 157 14.46 25.43 35.56
C MET A 157 15.95 25.17 35.30
N MET A 158 16.46 25.60 34.16
CA MET A 158 17.90 25.55 33.90
C MET A 158 18.60 26.63 34.72
N VAL A 159 19.38 26.20 35.70
CA VAL A 159 20.17 27.10 36.55
C VAL A 159 21.62 26.89 36.20
N ASP A 160 22.27 27.96 35.76
CA ASP A 160 23.72 28.01 35.51
C ASP A 160 24.26 29.26 36.27
N THR A 161 24.88 29.03 37.41
CA THR A 161 25.47 30.07 38.27
C THR A 161 26.85 29.61 38.70
N GLU A 162 27.62 30.50 39.37
CA GLU A 162 28.98 30.16 39.84
C GLU A 162 29.01 28.89 40.75
N ASN A 163 27.92 28.54 41.37
CA ASN A 163 27.84 27.43 42.36
C ASN A 163 26.86 26.32 41.97
N LEU A 164 26.06 26.49 40.89
CA LEU A 164 25.02 25.52 40.47
C LEU A 164 25.03 25.39 38.96
N VAL A 165 25.14 24.14 38.50
CA VAL A 165 25.10 23.80 37.07
C VAL A 165 24.03 22.75 36.84
N THR A 166 23.21 22.95 35.82
CA THR A 166 22.24 21.94 35.38
C THR A 166 22.90 20.95 34.43
N LEU A 167 22.92 19.68 34.81
CA LEU A 167 23.45 18.59 33.98
C LEU A 167 22.31 17.74 33.42
N ALA A 168 22.42 17.41 32.14
CA ALA A 168 21.53 16.42 31.52
C ALA A 168 22.21 15.07 31.51
N VAL A 169 21.58 14.07 32.11
CA VAL A 169 22.12 12.71 32.18
C VAL A 169 21.25 11.76 31.36
N ALA A 170 21.89 11.03 30.45
CA ALA A 170 21.23 9.97 29.66
C ALA A 170 21.50 8.62 30.33
N MET A 171 20.44 7.91 30.71
CA MET A 171 20.54 6.60 31.34
C MET A 171 19.52 5.62 30.80
N GLY A 172 19.75 4.31 30.98
CA GLY A 172 18.76 3.29 30.69
C GLY A 172 17.59 3.36 31.68
N LYS A 173 16.37 3.15 31.22
CA LYS A 173 15.14 3.19 32.02
C LYS A 173 15.20 2.27 33.26
N THR A 174 15.95 1.19 33.20
CA THR A 174 16.14 0.27 34.33
C THR A 174 17.13 0.77 35.38
N GLN A 175 17.94 1.77 35.04
CA GLN A 175 18.97 2.35 35.92
C GLN A 175 18.49 3.63 36.63
N GLU A 176 17.30 4.12 36.31
CA GLU A 176 16.74 5.33 36.88
C GLU A 176 16.63 5.25 38.41
N LYS A 177 16.20 4.11 38.92
CA LYS A 177 16.05 3.88 40.37
C LYS A 177 17.39 3.88 41.10
N ASP A 178 18.35 3.18 40.56
CA ASP A 178 19.71 3.09 41.14
C ASP A 178 20.41 4.45 41.08
N TRP A 179 20.15 5.22 40.05
CA TRP A 179 20.63 6.60 39.93
C TRP A 179 20.03 7.51 40.98
N LEU A 180 18.70 7.50 41.17
CA LEU A 180 18.01 8.31 42.17
C LEU A 180 18.41 7.97 43.60
N GLU A 181 18.80 6.73 43.88
CA GLU A 181 19.29 6.30 45.20
C GLU A 181 20.75 6.65 45.43
N GLY A 182 21.55 6.80 44.37
CA GLY A 182 23.01 6.92 44.45
C GLY A 182 23.61 8.27 44.06
N TYR A 183 22.87 9.15 43.34
CA TYR A 183 23.45 10.39 42.79
C TYR A 183 24.00 11.35 43.85
N GLU A 184 23.41 11.38 45.06
CA GLU A 184 23.88 12.21 46.18
C GLU A 184 25.22 11.70 46.78
N SER A 185 25.60 10.48 46.52
CA SER A 185 26.83 9.88 47.05
C SER A 185 28.02 10.05 46.08
N ILE A 186 27.80 10.66 44.90
CA ILE A 186 28.83 10.88 43.87
C ILE A 186 29.42 12.31 44.10
N GLY A 187 29.83 12.65 45.29
CA GLY A 187 30.46 13.91 45.64
C GLY A 187 31.93 13.76 46.01
#